data_8783fd43f9b8638eb59269defa438487
#
_entry.id   8783fd43f9b8638eb59269defa438487
#
_cell.length_a   1.000
_cell.length_b   1.000
_cell.length_c   1.000
_cell.angle_alpha   90.00
_cell.angle_beta   90.00
_cell.angle_gamma   90.00
#
_symmetry.space_group_name_H-M   'P 1'
#
loop_
_entity.id
_entity.type
_entity.pdbx_description
1 polymer ?
#
loop_
_entity_poly.entity_id
_entity_poly.type
_entity_poly.pdbx_seq_one_letter_code
_entity_poly.pdbx_strand_id
1 'polypeptide(L)'
;ADGRGTTGRGPAWDREIFEDMKDVTLADQIEAVNALLEAVARLNADAESRAAQLAAGDQADAENHPPALRATSRQREAIPMPDLDKVCMIGWSYGGFLSALAVLDAPNVFKAACAGAPPTDWTLYDTHYTERYLGLDPDVYYRNGIVQDAPKLERPLMLIHGFADDNVTIAHSLRLSQALMAAGRPH
;
A
#
# COMPACT_ATOMS: atom_id res chain seq x y z
N ALA A 1 -2.57 0.81 -4.16
CA ALA A 1 -3.31 1.95 -4.75
C ALA A 1 -2.45 2.60 -5.84
N ASP A 2 -3.09 3.29 -6.80
CA ASP A 2 -2.39 4.08 -7.81
C ASP A 2 -1.87 5.37 -7.18
N GLY A 3 -0.62 5.35 -6.74
CA GLY A 3 0.08 6.52 -6.22
C GLY A 3 0.65 7.42 -7.31
N ARG A 4 1.21 8.55 -6.90
CA ARG A 4 1.96 9.46 -7.78
C ARG A 4 3.06 8.70 -8.52
N GLY A 5 3.32 9.10 -9.76
CA GLY A 5 4.22 8.37 -10.67
C GLY A 5 3.57 7.26 -11.48
N THR A 6 2.33 6.85 -11.16
CA THR A 6 1.61 5.84 -11.95
C THR A 6 1.30 6.34 -13.35
N THR A 7 1.66 5.55 -14.36
CA THR A 7 1.47 5.87 -15.78
C THR A 7 -0.01 6.06 -16.13
N GLY A 8 -0.29 6.96 -17.08
CA GLY A 8 -1.64 7.17 -17.62
C GLY A 8 -2.43 8.30 -16.96
N ARG A 9 -1.87 8.99 -15.97
CA ARG A 9 -2.48 10.16 -15.30
C ARG A 9 -1.89 11.50 -15.75
N GLY A 10 -1.06 11.49 -16.77
CA GLY A 10 -0.45 12.67 -17.37
C GLY A 10 0.95 13.00 -16.82
N PRO A 11 1.70 13.86 -17.55
CA PRO A 11 3.12 14.11 -17.26
C PRO A 11 3.39 14.80 -15.92
N ALA A 12 2.45 15.59 -15.41
CA ALA A 12 2.61 16.24 -14.11
C ALA A 12 2.60 15.20 -12.99
N TRP A 13 1.63 14.27 -13.03
CA TRP A 13 1.53 13.17 -12.07
C TRP A 13 2.74 12.23 -12.11
N ASP A 14 3.23 11.93 -13.32
CA ASP A 14 4.41 11.08 -13.53
C ASP A 14 5.69 11.72 -12.94
N ARG A 15 5.79 13.06 -12.98
CA ARG A 15 6.96 13.79 -12.48
C ARG A 15 6.97 14.05 -10.97
N GLU A 16 5.87 13.83 -10.27
CA GLU A 16 5.79 14.05 -8.81
C GLU A 16 6.78 13.17 -8.02
N ILE A 17 7.23 12.05 -8.61
CA ILE A 17 8.22 11.16 -7.99
C ILE A 17 9.65 11.39 -8.49
N PHE A 18 9.91 12.44 -9.29
CA PHE A 18 11.25 12.74 -9.76
C PHE A 18 12.16 13.08 -8.59
N GLU A 19 13.28 12.37 -8.46
CA GLU A 19 14.23 12.41 -7.35
C GLU A 19 13.69 11.99 -5.98
N ASP A 20 12.42 11.58 -5.90
CA ASP A 20 11.79 11.08 -4.67
C ASP A 20 10.84 9.91 -4.96
N MET A 21 11.41 8.74 -5.20
CA MET A 21 10.67 7.48 -5.37
C MET A 21 10.31 6.81 -4.03
N LYS A 22 10.67 7.41 -2.91
CA LYS A 22 10.58 6.84 -1.57
C LYS A 22 9.46 7.48 -0.76
N ASP A 23 9.62 8.73 -0.39
CA ASP A 23 8.73 9.39 0.59
C ASP A 23 7.36 9.69 0.00
N VAL A 24 7.32 10.23 -1.22
CA VAL A 24 6.08 10.54 -1.94
C VAL A 24 5.21 9.30 -2.15
N THR A 25 5.83 8.20 -2.56
CA THR A 25 5.09 6.96 -2.86
C THR A 25 4.62 6.23 -1.61
N LEU A 26 5.40 6.26 -0.52
CA LEU A 26 4.96 5.72 0.77
C LEU A 26 3.80 6.53 1.36
N ALA A 27 3.85 7.86 1.28
CA ALA A 27 2.77 8.74 1.72
C ALA A 27 1.45 8.39 1.03
N ASP A 28 1.48 8.16 -0.29
CA ASP A 28 0.28 7.78 -1.06
C ASP A 28 -0.30 6.41 -0.62
N GLN A 29 0.53 5.46 -0.19
CA GLN A 29 0.05 4.18 0.34
C GLN A 29 -0.60 4.37 1.73
N ILE A 30 -0.05 5.24 2.57
CA ILE A 30 -0.64 5.57 3.88
C ILE A 30 -1.99 6.27 3.70
N GLU A 31 -2.06 7.25 2.80
CA GLU A 31 -3.33 7.93 2.47
C GLU A 31 -4.37 6.96 1.91
N ALA A 32 -3.96 5.98 1.10
CA ALA A 32 -4.87 4.96 0.58
C ALA A 32 -5.50 4.12 1.70
N VAL A 33 -4.74 3.78 2.76
CA VAL A 33 -5.29 3.09 3.94
C VAL A 33 -6.32 3.97 4.65
N ASN A 34 -6.02 5.24 4.87
CA ASN A 34 -6.94 6.19 5.51
C ASN A 34 -8.22 6.39 4.68
N ALA A 35 -8.07 6.58 3.37
CA ALA A 35 -9.20 6.74 2.45
C ALA A 35 -10.11 5.49 2.41
N LEU A 36 -9.52 4.29 2.52
CA LEU A 36 -10.30 3.05 2.63
C LEU A 36 -11.16 3.03 3.90
N LEU A 37 -10.59 3.41 5.05
CA LEU A 37 -11.31 3.48 6.32
C LEU A 37 -12.50 4.43 6.24
N GLU A 38 -12.27 5.63 5.71
CA GLU A 38 -13.32 6.63 5.53
C GLU A 38 -14.41 6.14 4.55
N ALA A 39 -14.01 5.47 3.47
CA ALA A 39 -14.96 4.94 2.50
C ALA A 39 -15.84 3.84 3.10
N VAL A 40 -15.28 2.91 3.89
CA VAL A 40 -16.04 1.87 4.57
C VAL A 40 -16.98 2.48 5.61
N ALA A 41 -16.51 3.44 6.40
CA ALA A 41 -17.35 4.15 7.38
C ALA A 41 -18.54 4.85 6.71
N ARG A 42 -18.31 5.57 5.61
CA ARG A 42 -19.38 6.23 4.83
C ARG A 42 -20.38 5.22 4.28
N LEU A 43 -19.91 4.13 3.67
CA LEU A 43 -20.78 3.10 3.10
C LEU A 43 -21.69 2.44 4.16
N ASN A 44 -21.16 2.23 5.35
CA ASN A 44 -21.93 1.68 6.47
C ASN A 44 -22.99 2.69 6.96
N ALA A 45 -22.63 3.97 7.15
CA ALA A 45 -23.56 5.01 7.55
C ALA A 45 -24.69 5.22 6.52
N ASP A 46 -24.36 5.19 5.24
CA ASP A 46 -25.36 5.26 4.15
C ASP A 46 -26.30 4.05 4.15
N ALA A 47 -25.77 2.85 4.44
CA ALA A 47 -26.57 1.64 4.52
C ALA A 47 -27.54 1.69 5.73
N GLU A 48 -27.08 2.15 6.89
CA GLU A 48 -27.88 2.35 8.08
C GLU A 48 -29.00 3.40 7.85
N SER A 49 -28.64 4.54 7.23
CA SER A 49 -29.60 5.60 6.91
C SER A 49 -30.71 5.11 5.97
N ARG A 50 -30.34 4.36 4.92
CA ARG A 50 -31.31 3.75 4.00
C ARG A 50 -32.19 2.71 4.68
N ALA A 51 -31.62 1.88 5.56
CA ALA A 51 -32.38 0.91 6.32
C ALA A 51 -33.40 1.58 7.24
N ALA A 52 -33.02 2.68 7.91
CA ALA A 52 -33.91 3.46 8.75
C ALA A 52 -35.05 4.13 7.93
N GLN A 53 -34.73 4.66 6.74
CA GLN A 53 -35.75 5.25 5.85
C GLN A 53 -36.74 4.22 5.33
N LEU A 54 -36.27 3.02 4.97
CA LEU A 54 -37.14 1.92 4.54
C LEU A 54 -38.03 1.44 5.68
N ALA A 55 -37.48 1.30 6.90
CA ALA A 55 -38.29 0.93 8.07
C ALA A 55 -39.35 1.97 8.41
N ALA A 56 -39.05 3.26 8.25
CA ALA A 56 -40.02 4.34 8.45
C ALA A 56 -41.08 4.38 7.35
N GLY A 57 -40.70 4.11 6.09
CA GLY A 57 -41.61 4.01 4.94
C GLY A 57 -42.55 2.80 5.03
N ASP A 58 -42.03 1.63 5.45
CA ASP A 58 -42.83 0.41 5.68
C ASP A 58 -43.88 0.59 6.78
N GLN A 59 -43.64 1.43 7.78
CA GLN A 59 -44.64 1.76 8.81
C GLN A 59 -45.76 2.63 8.24
N ALA A 60 -45.47 3.55 7.32
CA ALA A 60 -46.45 4.41 6.67
C ALA A 60 -47.29 3.64 5.64
N ASP A 61 -46.67 2.68 4.91
CA ASP A 61 -47.33 1.84 3.90
C ASP A 61 -48.06 0.63 4.52
N ALA A 62 -47.72 0.21 5.74
CA ALA A 62 -48.35 -0.92 6.42
C ALA A 62 -49.85 -0.69 6.72
N GLU A 63 -50.27 0.57 6.78
CA GLU A 63 -51.68 0.93 6.94
C GLU A 63 -52.50 0.82 5.63
N ASN A 64 -51.86 0.79 4.46
CA ASN A 64 -52.57 0.93 3.18
C ASN A 64 -52.37 -0.22 2.16
N HIS A 65 -51.49 -1.24 2.41
CA HIS A 65 -51.24 -2.30 1.42
C HIS A 65 -51.15 -3.70 2.01
N PRO A 66 -51.67 -4.75 1.31
CA PRO A 66 -51.64 -6.15 1.78
C PRO A 66 -50.22 -6.73 1.79
N PRO A 67 -49.91 -7.63 2.72
CA PRO A 67 -48.53 -8.14 2.99
C PRO A 67 -47.84 -8.89 1.84
N ALA A 68 -48.54 -9.18 0.74
CA ALA A 68 -48.00 -9.96 -0.37
C ALA A 68 -47.03 -9.21 -1.32
N LEU A 69 -46.89 -7.90 -1.19
CA LEU A 69 -46.04 -7.05 -2.05
C LEU A 69 -44.82 -6.45 -1.32
N ARG A 70 -44.52 -6.93 -0.11
CA ARG A 70 -43.27 -6.51 0.58
C ARG A 70 -42.08 -7.09 -0.16
N ALA A 71 -41.49 -6.28 -1.02
CA ALA A 71 -40.20 -6.60 -1.61
C ALA A 71 -39.21 -6.90 -0.46
N THR A 72 -38.61 -8.09 -0.48
CA THR A 72 -37.51 -8.46 0.38
C THR A 72 -36.36 -7.50 0.09
N SER A 73 -36.32 -6.37 0.76
CA SER A 73 -35.15 -5.52 0.80
C SER A 73 -34.05 -6.34 1.47
N ARG A 74 -33.14 -6.92 0.67
CA ARG A 74 -31.92 -7.52 1.20
C ARG A 74 -31.22 -6.41 1.97
N GLN A 75 -31.30 -6.46 3.29
CA GLN A 75 -30.45 -5.65 4.17
C GLN A 75 -29.00 -5.95 3.72
N ARG A 76 -28.33 -4.95 3.22
CA ARG A 76 -26.89 -5.08 2.94
C ARG A 76 -26.23 -5.22 4.31
N GLU A 77 -25.57 -6.36 4.53
CA GLU A 77 -24.74 -6.51 5.73
C GLU A 77 -23.69 -5.40 5.77
N ALA A 78 -23.43 -4.88 6.97
CA ALA A 78 -22.39 -3.87 7.16
C ALA A 78 -21.04 -4.43 6.70
N ILE A 79 -20.27 -3.62 6.01
CA ILE A 79 -18.90 -3.97 5.61
C ILE A 79 -18.04 -3.96 6.88
N PRO A 80 -17.33 -5.06 7.20
CA PRO A 80 -16.43 -5.07 8.36
C PRO A 80 -15.39 -3.95 8.26
N MET A 81 -15.19 -3.20 9.35
CA MET A 81 -14.13 -2.20 9.42
C MET A 81 -12.77 -2.89 9.35
N PRO A 82 -11.81 -2.37 8.54
CA PRO A 82 -10.44 -2.86 8.55
C PRO A 82 -9.81 -2.80 9.95
N ASP A 83 -9.12 -3.87 10.33
CA ASP A 83 -8.37 -3.93 11.57
C ASP A 83 -7.01 -3.25 11.39
N LEU A 84 -6.82 -2.07 11.97
CA LEU A 84 -5.60 -1.27 11.85
C LEU A 84 -4.38 -1.92 12.52
N ASP A 85 -4.59 -2.86 13.43
CA ASP A 85 -3.50 -3.61 14.04
C ASP A 85 -3.01 -4.79 13.16
N LYS A 86 -3.65 -4.98 12.00
CA LYS A 86 -3.35 -6.07 11.06
C LYS A 86 -3.12 -5.61 9.62
N VAL A 87 -2.84 -4.34 9.42
CA VAL A 87 -2.52 -3.83 8.07
C VAL A 87 -1.14 -4.32 7.67
N CYS A 88 -1.09 -5.11 6.61
CA CYS A 88 0.15 -5.66 6.04
C CYS A 88 0.31 -5.21 4.59
N MET A 89 1.56 -5.16 4.12
CA MET A 89 1.85 -4.81 2.74
C MET A 89 2.56 -5.96 2.01
N ILE A 90 2.10 -6.28 0.82
CA ILE A 90 2.72 -7.26 -0.06
C ILE A 90 2.87 -6.66 -1.46
N GLY A 91 4.02 -6.87 -2.07
CA GLY A 91 4.28 -6.38 -3.42
C GLY A 91 5.47 -7.04 -4.09
N TRP A 92 5.57 -6.85 -5.40
CA TRP A 92 6.63 -7.39 -6.24
C TRP A 92 7.36 -6.26 -6.97
N SER A 93 8.67 -6.41 -7.23
CA SER A 93 9.51 -5.40 -7.90
C SER A 93 9.45 -4.05 -7.17
N TYR A 94 9.04 -2.97 -7.81
CA TYR A 94 8.82 -1.68 -7.14
C TYR A 94 7.78 -1.78 -6.00
N GLY A 95 6.75 -2.61 -6.15
CA GLY A 95 5.83 -2.92 -5.04
C GLY A 95 6.50 -3.68 -3.89
N GLY A 96 7.52 -4.49 -4.19
CA GLY A 96 8.38 -5.13 -3.18
C GLY A 96 9.24 -4.10 -2.44
N PHE A 97 9.81 -3.14 -3.15
CA PHE A 97 10.51 -1.98 -2.55
C PHE A 97 9.58 -1.23 -1.59
N LEU A 98 8.37 -0.86 -2.04
CA LEU A 98 7.39 -0.18 -1.18
C LEU A 98 6.95 -1.03 0.02
N SER A 99 6.86 -2.35 -0.15
CA SER A 99 6.50 -3.25 0.95
C SER A 99 7.58 -3.28 2.03
N ALA A 100 8.85 -3.38 1.64
CA ALA A 100 9.96 -3.30 2.59
C ALA A 100 10.02 -1.90 3.24
N LEU A 101 9.92 -0.84 2.45
CA LEU A 101 9.91 0.54 2.93
C LEU A 101 8.79 0.79 3.96
N ALA A 102 7.60 0.23 3.73
CA ALA A 102 6.44 0.41 4.61
C ALA A 102 6.71 -0.03 6.06
N VAL A 103 7.45 -1.11 6.27
CA VAL A 103 7.80 -1.58 7.62
C VAL A 103 9.08 -0.97 8.17
N LEU A 104 9.88 -0.32 7.32
CA LEU A 104 11.06 0.45 7.74
C LEU A 104 10.67 1.86 8.22
N ASP A 105 9.85 2.58 7.46
CA ASP A 105 9.57 3.99 7.69
C ASP A 105 8.15 4.28 8.24
N ALA A 106 7.22 3.33 8.15
CA ALA A 106 5.86 3.48 8.67
C ALA A 106 5.39 2.27 9.53
N PRO A 107 6.16 1.80 10.53
CA PRO A 107 5.83 0.62 11.34
C PRO A 107 4.59 0.82 12.23
N ASN A 108 4.16 2.05 12.46
CA ASN A 108 2.92 2.39 13.15
C ASN A 108 1.67 2.11 12.29
N VAL A 109 1.78 2.15 10.98
CA VAL A 109 0.70 1.84 10.04
C VAL A 109 0.78 0.37 9.61
N PHE A 110 1.92 -0.05 9.06
CA PHE A 110 2.11 -1.40 8.52
C PHE A 110 2.73 -2.32 9.55
N LYS A 111 2.06 -3.43 9.86
CA LYS A 111 2.44 -4.36 10.93
C LYS A 111 3.29 -5.53 10.47
N ALA A 112 3.30 -5.82 9.19
CA ALA A 112 4.18 -6.79 8.54
C ALA A 112 4.28 -6.50 7.03
N ALA A 113 5.31 -7.01 6.38
CA ALA A 113 5.45 -6.92 4.94
C ALA A 113 6.03 -8.19 4.31
N CYS A 114 5.66 -8.41 3.04
CA CYS A 114 6.28 -9.40 2.17
C CYS A 114 6.76 -8.68 0.90
N ALA A 115 8.07 -8.62 0.70
CA ALA A 115 8.73 -7.94 -0.39
C ALA A 115 9.29 -8.94 -1.40
N GLY A 116 8.65 -9.03 -2.57
CA GLY A 116 9.09 -9.87 -3.69
C GLY A 116 10.02 -9.10 -4.62
N ALA A 117 11.20 -9.63 -4.90
CA ALA A 117 12.21 -9.06 -5.79
C ALA A 117 12.36 -7.52 -5.66
N PRO A 118 12.57 -6.98 -4.43
CA PRO A 118 12.63 -5.53 -4.22
C PRO A 118 13.91 -4.92 -4.78
N PRO A 119 13.86 -3.84 -5.57
CA PRO A 119 15.03 -3.04 -5.92
C PRO A 119 15.44 -2.15 -4.75
N THR A 120 16.33 -2.64 -3.88
CA THR A 120 16.69 -2.01 -2.59
C THR A 120 17.79 -0.97 -2.68
N ASP A 121 18.59 -1.03 -3.75
CA ASP A 121 19.72 -0.15 -4.03
C ASP A 121 19.69 0.24 -5.51
N TRP A 122 19.32 1.47 -5.80
CA TRP A 122 19.11 1.93 -7.17
C TRP A 122 20.39 1.96 -8.03
N THR A 123 21.56 1.89 -7.41
CA THR A 123 22.83 1.75 -8.15
C THR A 123 23.00 0.38 -8.82
N LEU A 124 22.19 -0.59 -8.45
CA LEU A 124 22.18 -1.96 -9.03
C LEU A 124 21.13 -2.14 -10.13
N TYR A 125 20.27 -1.15 -10.35
CA TYR A 125 19.21 -1.24 -11.34
C TYR A 125 19.63 -0.59 -12.67
N ASP A 126 18.90 -0.87 -13.75
CA ASP A 126 19.25 -0.35 -15.08
C ASP A 126 19.15 1.17 -15.15
N THR A 127 20.10 1.78 -15.90
CA THR A 127 20.23 3.23 -15.99
C THR A 127 19.10 3.87 -16.77
N HIS A 128 18.49 3.15 -17.70
CA HIS A 128 17.33 3.64 -18.46
C HIS A 128 16.17 4.01 -17.55
N TYR A 129 15.90 3.19 -16.53
CA TYR A 129 14.88 3.45 -15.51
C TYR A 129 15.35 4.48 -14.49
N THR A 130 16.52 4.27 -13.89
CA THR A 130 16.98 5.09 -12.76
C THR A 130 17.30 6.53 -13.15
N GLU A 131 17.95 6.76 -14.29
CA GLU A 131 18.22 8.11 -14.78
C GLU A 131 16.94 8.91 -15.07
N ARG A 132 15.88 8.24 -15.53
CA ARG A 132 14.57 8.86 -15.76
C ARG A 132 13.95 9.39 -14.46
N TYR A 133 14.03 8.61 -13.38
CA TYR A 133 13.34 8.94 -12.13
C TYR A 133 14.22 9.58 -11.07
N LEU A 134 15.53 9.35 -11.09
CA LEU A 134 16.47 9.81 -10.07
C LEU A 134 17.53 10.77 -10.62
N GLY A 135 17.60 10.97 -11.94
CA GLY A 135 18.63 11.80 -12.54
C GLY A 135 20.02 11.17 -12.48
N LEU A 136 21.06 11.99 -12.34
CA LEU A 136 22.46 11.54 -12.41
C LEU A 136 23.24 11.78 -11.10
N ASP A 137 22.61 12.35 -10.07
CA ASP A 137 23.25 12.65 -8.79
C ASP A 137 23.30 11.39 -7.91
N PRO A 138 24.51 10.88 -7.55
CA PRO A 138 24.66 9.70 -6.70
C PRO A 138 23.99 9.82 -5.33
N ASP A 139 23.90 11.03 -4.77
CA ASP A 139 23.27 11.27 -3.47
C ASP A 139 21.76 11.04 -3.55
N VAL A 140 21.15 11.30 -4.71
CA VAL A 140 19.73 10.98 -4.96
C VAL A 140 19.51 9.47 -4.96
N TYR A 141 20.39 8.71 -5.58
CA TYR A 141 20.32 7.22 -5.58
C TYR A 141 20.43 6.67 -4.16
N TYR A 142 21.39 7.20 -3.37
CA TYR A 142 21.58 6.75 -1.99
C TYR A 142 20.35 7.02 -1.13
N ARG A 143 19.83 8.26 -1.11
CA ARG A 143 18.69 8.62 -0.26
C ARG A 143 17.39 7.92 -0.65
N ASN A 144 17.24 7.50 -1.92
CA ASN A 144 16.10 6.73 -2.39
C ASN A 144 16.24 5.21 -2.19
N GLY A 145 17.44 4.71 -1.84
CA GLY A 145 17.64 3.32 -1.46
C GLY A 145 17.09 3.02 -0.05
N ILE A 146 16.99 1.74 0.30
CA ILE A 146 16.49 1.29 1.61
C ILE A 146 17.49 0.42 2.40
N VAL A 147 18.64 0.12 1.83
CA VAL A 147 19.66 -0.69 2.52
C VAL A 147 20.16 -0.03 3.79
N GLN A 148 20.39 1.29 3.76
CA GLN A 148 20.82 2.09 4.90
C GLN A 148 19.76 2.21 5.99
N ASP A 149 18.49 1.94 5.66
CA ASP A 149 17.37 2.00 6.61
C ASP A 149 17.17 0.69 7.40
N ALA A 150 17.95 -0.35 7.10
CA ALA A 150 17.87 -1.65 7.76
C ALA A 150 17.80 -1.58 9.30
N PRO A 151 18.55 -0.70 10.00
CA PRO A 151 18.45 -0.59 11.46
C PRO A 151 17.07 -0.18 11.98
N LYS A 152 16.23 0.45 11.15
CA LYS A 152 14.88 0.89 11.53
C LYS A 152 13.86 -0.26 11.60
N LEU A 153 14.18 -1.45 11.09
CA LEU A 153 13.21 -2.56 11.02
C LEU A 153 12.74 -2.98 12.42
N GLU A 154 11.46 -2.80 12.70
CA GLU A 154 10.80 -3.19 13.95
C GLU A 154 9.66 -4.20 13.73
N ARG A 155 9.24 -4.40 12.48
CA ARG A 155 8.12 -5.25 12.10
C ARG A 155 8.59 -6.45 11.28
N PRO A 156 7.85 -7.57 11.29
CA PRO A 156 8.17 -8.72 10.45
C PRO A 156 8.27 -8.32 8.97
N LEU A 157 9.38 -8.71 8.35
CA LEU A 157 9.64 -8.56 6.92
C LEU A 157 10.02 -9.92 6.35
N MET A 158 9.34 -10.34 5.29
CA MET A 158 9.70 -11.50 4.49
C MET A 158 10.24 -11.02 3.14
N LEU A 159 11.42 -11.52 2.75
CA LEU A 159 12.02 -11.31 1.44
C LEU A 159 11.84 -12.56 0.57
N ILE A 160 11.33 -12.38 -0.65
CA ILE A 160 11.21 -13.45 -1.64
C ILE A 160 11.91 -12.99 -2.92
N HIS A 161 12.84 -13.80 -3.46
CA HIS A 161 13.58 -13.44 -4.66
C HIS A 161 14.01 -14.66 -5.46
N GLY A 162 13.86 -14.58 -6.78
CA GLY A 162 14.39 -15.58 -7.69
C GLY A 162 15.90 -15.44 -7.88
N PHE A 163 16.64 -16.52 -7.73
CA PHE A 163 18.11 -16.50 -7.85
C PHE A 163 18.59 -16.13 -9.27
N ALA A 164 17.78 -16.43 -10.27
CA ALA A 164 18.05 -16.16 -11.69
C ALA A 164 17.26 -14.95 -12.23
N ASP A 165 16.82 -14.04 -11.34
CA ASP A 165 16.17 -12.81 -11.76
C ASP A 165 17.19 -11.93 -12.49
N ASP A 166 16.96 -11.70 -13.77
CA ASP A 166 17.83 -10.94 -14.67
C ASP A 166 17.43 -9.46 -14.80
N ASN A 167 16.30 -9.08 -14.23
CA ASN A 167 15.82 -7.70 -14.17
C ASN A 167 16.18 -7.04 -12.84
N VAL A 168 15.59 -7.52 -11.74
CA VAL A 168 15.98 -7.11 -10.38
C VAL A 168 16.91 -8.18 -9.83
N THR A 169 18.21 -8.00 -9.98
CA THR A 169 19.17 -9.04 -9.60
C THR A 169 19.07 -9.38 -8.10
N ILE A 170 19.35 -10.65 -7.75
CA ILE A 170 19.33 -11.13 -6.37
C ILE A 170 20.21 -10.29 -5.42
N ALA A 171 21.20 -9.58 -5.96
CA ALA A 171 22.08 -8.69 -5.20
C ALA A 171 21.32 -7.65 -4.37
N HIS A 172 20.18 -7.16 -4.86
CA HIS A 172 19.31 -6.24 -4.13
C HIS A 172 18.86 -6.84 -2.78
N SER A 173 18.25 -8.03 -2.80
CA SER A 173 17.81 -8.70 -1.58
C SER A 173 18.97 -9.13 -0.68
N LEU A 174 20.08 -9.57 -1.26
CA LEU A 174 21.26 -9.96 -0.47
C LEU A 174 21.90 -8.78 0.26
N ARG A 175 21.97 -7.58 -0.37
CA ARG A 175 22.47 -6.37 0.31
C ARG A 175 21.56 -5.94 1.45
N LEU A 176 20.25 -5.93 1.25
CA LEU A 176 19.30 -5.59 2.31
C LEU A 176 19.38 -6.62 3.45
N SER A 177 19.37 -7.93 3.14
CA SER A 177 19.47 -8.99 4.13
C SER A 177 20.78 -8.91 4.93
N GLN A 178 21.91 -8.65 4.27
CA GLN A 178 23.18 -8.42 4.95
C GLN A 178 23.12 -7.24 5.92
N ALA A 179 22.53 -6.12 5.52
CA ALA A 179 22.39 -4.94 6.37
C ALA A 179 21.44 -5.21 7.55
N LEU A 180 20.34 -5.93 7.34
CA LEU A 180 19.42 -6.34 8.40
C LEU A 180 20.10 -7.27 9.41
N MET A 181 20.86 -8.27 8.95
CA MET A 181 21.63 -9.15 9.84
C MET A 181 22.68 -8.37 10.64
N ALA A 182 23.41 -7.46 10.00
CA ALA A 182 24.40 -6.62 10.67
C ALA A 182 23.76 -5.71 11.74
N ALA A 183 22.52 -5.27 11.52
CA ALA A 183 21.75 -4.48 12.47
C ALA A 183 21.03 -5.34 13.55
N GLY A 184 21.16 -6.67 13.51
CA GLY A 184 20.46 -7.56 14.42
C GLY A 184 18.94 -7.62 14.22
N ARG A 185 18.48 -7.37 12.99
CA ARG A 185 17.04 -7.36 12.64
C ARG A 185 16.65 -8.68 11.96
N PRO A 186 15.86 -9.54 12.61
CA PRO A 186 15.37 -10.78 12.01
C PRO A 186 14.39 -10.49 10.87
N HIS A 187 14.47 -11.32 9.81
CA HIS A 187 13.65 -11.17 8.61
C HIS A 187 13.52 -12.50 7.88
#